data_7bc385962440d878154e85d121a452af
#
_entry.id   7bc385962440d878154e85d121a452af
#
_cell.length_a   1.000
_cell.length_b   1.000
_cell.length_c   1.000
_cell.angle_alpha   90.00
_cell.angle_beta   90.00
_cell.angle_gamma   90.00
#
_symmetry.space_group_name_H-M   'P 1'
#
loop_
_entity.id
_entity.type
_entity.pdbx_description
1 polymer ?
#
loop_
_entity_poly.entity_id
_entity_poly.type
_entity_poly.pdbx_seq_one_letter_code
_entity_poly.pdbx_strand_id
1 'polypeptide(L)'
;MYKFISCIIVFAIFAATTAQATLLKTTDPSAVCNDGRQAAFMVSKSESRNWFIYFEGGGAATTPDAYKKRQSRWKKPITDGNYGLHYPIVKDFKKKGFNVVVIPYCTSDIHQGAHTNIVDGRKVYFHGRKIVEDVFNQMDADFRSANDLVFAGYSAGAIWLGFNSDLIKKYKNPKVIVDSFWLDSESRRVRQGWTKGPWVEINKFVYGNMPKHCKGHWSACFPQRSKFISMKIKHVFPIWNIGDPYIKGDMNKVRKSIRNDIKFYDAGFSVDAEKFKVDGSQTWGHVITANKHYTKKIDGVSVKMLIENWLSDAGQTALVKH
;
A
#
# COMPACT_ATOMS: atom_id res chain seq x y z
N MET A 1 31.06 26.78 -61.50
CA MET A 1 29.72 26.29 -61.15
C MET A 1 29.79 25.59 -59.82
N TYR A 2 29.44 26.28 -58.72
CA TYR A 2 29.37 25.68 -57.38
C TYR A 2 27.93 25.28 -57.13
N LYS A 3 27.70 23.97 -56.94
CA LYS A 3 26.39 23.45 -56.49
C LYS A 3 26.31 23.54 -54.95
N PHE A 4 25.43 24.42 -54.47
CA PHE A 4 25.02 24.47 -53.07
C PHE A 4 24.09 23.28 -52.80
N ILE A 5 24.50 22.37 -51.92
CA ILE A 5 23.65 21.32 -51.40
C ILE A 5 23.03 21.88 -50.10
N SER A 6 21.74 22.24 -50.16
CA SER A 6 20.95 22.61 -48.99
C SER A 6 20.60 21.36 -48.18
N CYS A 7 21.21 21.22 -47.03
CA CYS A 7 20.85 20.19 -46.07
C CYS A 7 19.64 20.67 -45.27
N ILE A 8 18.46 20.12 -45.53
CA ILE A 8 17.26 20.35 -44.73
C ILE A 8 17.34 19.49 -43.47
N ILE A 9 17.62 20.14 -42.35
CA ILE A 9 17.57 19.48 -41.04
C ILE A 9 16.08 19.45 -40.60
N VAL A 10 15.47 18.28 -40.66
CA VAL A 10 14.12 18.05 -40.11
C VAL A 10 14.24 17.89 -38.62
N PHE A 11 13.89 18.92 -37.85
CA PHE A 11 13.70 18.83 -36.44
C PHE A 11 12.39 18.04 -36.15
N ALA A 12 12.51 16.79 -35.79
CA ALA A 12 11.40 16.05 -35.23
C ALA A 12 11.09 16.61 -33.82
N ILE A 13 10.06 17.42 -33.69
CA ILE A 13 9.53 17.87 -32.41
C ILE A 13 8.84 16.67 -31.79
N PHE A 14 9.54 15.97 -30.90
CA PHE A 14 8.91 15.01 -29.99
C PHE A 14 8.02 15.81 -29.03
N ALA A 15 6.74 15.91 -29.33
CA ALA A 15 5.75 16.35 -28.35
C ALA A 15 5.73 15.32 -27.22
N ALA A 16 6.36 15.66 -26.10
CA ALA A 16 6.22 14.90 -24.87
C ALA A 16 4.75 14.97 -24.44
N THR A 17 3.98 13.96 -24.78
CA THR A 17 2.62 13.82 -24.27
C THR A 17 2.71 13.65 -22.77
N THR A 18 2.37 14.70 -22.03
CA THR A 18 2.23 14.60 -20.57
C THR A 18 1.17 13.54 -20.28
N ALA A 19 1.59 12.39 -19.75
CA ALA A 19 0.69 11.31 -19.40
C ALA A 19 -0.37 11.84 -18.42
N GLN A 20 -1.58 12.05 -18.92
CA GLN A 20 -2.71 12.55 -18.15
C GLN A 20 -3.21 11.43 -17.24
N ALA A 21 -3.41 11.76 -15.97
CA ALA A 21 -4.04 10.84 -15.04
C ALA A 21 -5.53 10.72 -15.37
N THR A 22 -6.04 9.49 -15.36
CA THR A 22 -7.43 9.16 -15.70
C THR A 22 -8.11 8.54 -14.49
N LEU A 23 -9.33 8.98 -14.22
CA LEU A 23 -10.21 8.35 -13.25
C LEU A 23 -11.00 7.22 -13.94
N LEU A 24 -10.82 6.00 -13.50
CA LEU A 24 -11.57 4.84 -13.94
C LEU A 24 -12.57 4.42 -12.85
N LYS A 25 -13.79 4.11 -13.24
CA LYS A 25 -14.79 3.51 -12.34
C LYS A 25 -14.64 2.00 -12.34
N THR A 26 -14.97 1.39 -11.21
CA THR A 26 -15.17 -0.06 -11.15
C THR A 26 -16.34 -0.47 -12.04
N THR A 27 -16.26 -1.64 -12.66
CA THR A 27 -17.26 -2.18 -13.61
C THR A 27 -18.19 -3.19 -12.95
N ASP A 28 -17.72 -3.90 -11.93
CA ASP A 28 -18.58 -4.77 -11.11
C ASP A 28 -19.56 -3.91 -10.30
N PRO A 29 -20.88 -4.07 -10.47
CA PRO A 29 -21.88 -3.30 -9.73
C PRO A 29 -21.83 -3.50 -8.20
N SER A 30 -21.17 -4.56 -7.73
CA SER A 30 -20.92 -4.79 -6.29
C SER A 30 -19.66 -4.12 -5.76
N ALA A 31 -18.80 -3.57 -6.63
CA ALA A 31 -17.58 -2.88 -6.25
C ALA A 31 -17.86 -1.41 -5.85
N VAL A 32 -18.52 -1.23 -4.71
CA VAL A 32 -19.03 0.06 -4.23
C VAL A 32 -18.36 0.51 -2.92
N CYS A 33 -18.35 1.80 -2.69
CA CYS A 33 -17.91 2.42 -1.43
C CYS A 33 -18.94 2.20 -0.30
N ASN A 34 -18.64 2.59 0.93
CA ASN A 34 -19.53 2.41 2.08
C ASN A 34 -20.96 2.94 1.88
N ASP A 35 -21.13 3.97 1.07
CA ASP A 35 -22.40 4.62 0.78
C ASP A 35 -23.17 4.01 -0.41
N GLY A 36 -22.67 2.93 -0.97
CA GLY A 36 -23.27 2.21 -2.10
C GLY A 36 -22.97 2.82 -3.47
N ARG A 37 -22.23 3.93 -3.55
CA ARG A 37 -21.82 4.50 -4.83
C ARG A 37 -20.68 3.71 -5.45
N GLN A 38 -20.70 3.60 -6.78
CA GLN A 38 -19.66 2.93 -7.55
C GLN A 38 -18.29 3.50 -7.19
N ALA A 39 -17.33 2.63 -6.87
CA ALA A 39 -15.97 3.05 -6.58
C ALA A 39 -15.25 3.51 -7.86
N ALA A 40 -14.15 4.23 -7.64
CA ALA A 40 -13.27 4.65 -8.72
C ALA A 40 -11.82 4.58 -8.25
N PHE A 41 -10.88 4.46 -9.19
CA PHE A 41 -9.45 4.44 -8.96
C PHE A 41 -8.73 5.30 -10.00
N MET A 42 -7.55 5.78 -9.63
CA MET A 42 -6.76 6.64 -10.52
C MET A 42 -5.72 5.80 -11.26
N VAL A 43 -5.58 6.03 -12.57
CA VAL A 43 -4.52 5.47 -13.41
C VAL A 43 -3.75 6.62 -14.08
N SER A 44 -2.43 6.61 -13.97
CA SER A 44 -1.56 7.50 -14.73
C SER A 44 -0.61 6.64 -15.56
N LYS A 45 -0.82 6.59 -16.87
CA LYS A 45 0.02 5.81 -17.78
C LYS A 45 1.27 6.61 -18.19
N SER A 46 2.33 5.90 -18.51
CA SER A 46 3.54 6.33 -19.17
C SER A 46 3.81 5.40 -20.35
N GLU A 47 4.87 5.60 -21.11
CA GLU A 47 5.27 4.70 -22.17
C GLU A 47 6.03 3.45 -21.66
N SER A 48 6.32 3.40 -20.38
CA SER A 48 7.00 2.30 -19.73
C SER A 48 6.08 1.08 -19.54
N ARG A 49 6.69 -0.08 -19.40
CA ARG A 49 6.01 -1.31 -18.97
C ARG A 49 6.18 -1.57 -17.46
N ASN A 50 6.66 -0.60 -16.69
CA ASN A 50 6.79 -0.71 -15.25
C ASN A 50 5.52 -0.19 -14.59
N TRP A 51 5.03 -0.88 -13.54
CA TRP A 51 3.79 -0.53 -12.86
C TRP A 51 3.99 -0.40 -11.35
N PHE A 52 3.41 0.66 -10.79
CA PHE A 52 3.36 0.93 -9.36
C PHE A 52 1.91 1.03 -8.90
N ILE A 53 1.49 0.14 -8.01
CA ILE A 53 0.13 0.06 -7.49
C ILE A 53 0.15 0.45 -6.02
N TYR A 54 -0.59 1.52 -5.66
CA TYR A 54 -0.59 2.09 -4.33
C TYR A 54 -1.95 1.97 -3.65
N PHE A 55 -1.96 1.31 -2.50
CA PHE A 55 -3.14 1.10 -1.67
C PHE A 55 -3.18 2.08 -0.51
N GLU A 56 -4.22 2.89 -0.47
CA GLU A 56 -4.41 3.83 0.64
C GLU A 56 -4.74 3.14 1.95
N GLY A 57 -4.32 3.78 3.05
CA GLY A 57 -4.77 3.47 4.39
C GLY A 57 -5.91 4.36 4.85
N GLY A 58 -6.39 4.13 6.09
CA GLY A 58 -7.49 4.92 6.67
C GLY A 58 -8.08 4.31 7.94
N GLY A 59 -7.47 3.25 8.48
CA GLY A 59 -7.99 2.51 9.63
C GLY A 59 -9.08 1.52 9.26
N ALA A 60 -9.88 1.05 10.22
CA ALA A 60 -10.98 0.13 9.99
C ALA A 60 -12.17 0.46 10.88
N ALA A 61 -13.38 0.19 10.40
CA ALA A 61 -14.56 0.13 11.22
C ALA A 61 -14.60 -1.22 11.94
N THR A 62 -14.49 -1.22 13.26
CA THR A 62 -14.44 -2.46 14.04
C THR A 62 -15.79 -2.85 14.61
N THR A 63 -16.67 -1.86 14.79
CA THR A 63 -18.05 -2.00 15.30
C THR A 63 -18.94 -0.95 14.64
N PRO A 64 -20.27 -1.08 14.74
CA PRO A 64 -21.21 -0.02 14.32
C PRO A 64 -20.89 1.34 14.92
N ASP A 65 -20.57 1.39 16.21
CA ASP A 65 -20.23 2.65 16.88
C ASP A 65 -18.90 3.23 16.42
N ALA A 66 -17.89 2.39 16.16
CA ALA A 66 -16.62 2.83 15.58
C ALA A 66 -16.82 3.38 14.16
N TYR A 67 -17.71 2.77 13.37
CA TYR A 67 -18.08 3.28 12.06
C TYR A 67 -18.73 4.66 12.18
N LYS A 68 -19.75 4.84 13.03
CA LYS A 68 -20.44 6.10 13.24
C LYS A 68 -19.50 7.23 13.68
N LYS A 69 -18.68 6.98 14.71
CA LYS A 69 -17.72 7.96 15.24
C LYS A 69 -16.73 8.46 14.18
N ARG A 70 -16.48 7.68 13.15
CA ARG A 70 -15.53 8.02 12.07
C ARG A 70 -16.21 8.28 10.73
N GLN A 71 -17.53 8.26 10.66
CA GLN A 71 -18.28 8.36 9.41
C GLN A 71 -17.90 9.59 8.57
N SER A 72 -17.65 10.74 9.21
CA SER A 72 -17.22 11.96 8.54
C SER A 72 -15.80 11.86 7.93
N ARG A 73 -15.01 10.89 8.39
CA ARG A 73 -13.64 10.64 7.92
C ARG A 73 -13.56 9.55 6.86
N TRP A 74 -14.63 8.75 6.69
CA TRP A 74 -14.67 7.75 5.65
C TRP A 74 -14.74 8.43 4.29
N LYS A 75 -13.83 8.04 3.42
CA LYS A 75 -13.76 8.62 2.08
C LYS A 75 -14.99 8.24 1.28
N LYS A 76 -15.44 9.18 0.47
CA LYS A 76 -16.44 8.96 -0.57
C LYS A 76 -15.72 8.49 -1.85
N PRO A 77 -16.45 8.00 -2.86
CA PRO A 77 -15.85 7.76 -4.16
C PRO A 77 -15.12 9.00 -4.66
N ILE A 78 -13.94 8.80 -5.19
CA ILE A 78 -13.15 9.91 -5.75
C ILE A 78 -13.77 10.40 -7.06
N THR A 79 -13.62 11.70 -7.31
CA THR A 79 -14.09 12.37 -8.54
C THR A 79 -12.98 13.12 -9.26
N ASP A 80 -11.78 13.18 -8.64
CA ASP A 80 -10.61 13.86 -9.20
C ASP A 80 -9.66 12.85 -9.84
N GLY A 81 -9.39 12.98 -11.13
CA GLY A 81 -8.45 12.16 -11.88
C GLY A 81 -7.00 12.29 -11.42
N ASN A 82 -6.66 13.33 -10.67
CA ASN A 82 -5.34 13.52 -10.07
C ASN A 82 -5.23 12.95 -8.64
N TYR A 83 -6.26 12.26 -8.18
CA TYR A 83 -6.33 11.73 -6.83
C TYR A 83 -5.11 10.85 -6.50
N GLY A 84 -4.53 11.10 -5.32
CA GLY A 84 -3.37 10.33 -4.82
C GLY A 84 -2.03 10.72 -5.44
N LEU A 85 -1.97 11.52 -6.49
CA LEU A 85 -0.71 12.01 -7.06
C LEU A 85 0.07 12.93 -6.11
N HIS A 86 -0.54 13.43 -5.05
CA HIS A 86 0.11 14.22 -4.01
C HIS A 86 1.00 13.38 -3.08
N TYR A 87 0.79 12.06 -2.99
CA TYR A 87 1.62 11.20 -2.13
C TYR A 87 3.07 11.19 -2.60
N PRO A 88 4.05 11.43 -1.70
CA PRO A 88 5.47 11.53 -2.08
C PRO A 88 5.98 10.31 -2.84
N ILE A 89 5.67 9.09 -2.38
CA ILE A 89 6.08 7.86 -3.06
C ILE A 89 5.44 7.75 -4.46
N VAL A 90 4.16 8.12 -4.62
CA VAL A 90 3.46 8.08 -5.92
C VAL A 90 4.11 9.06 -6.90
N LYS A 91 4.41 10.29 -6.45
CA LYS A 91 5.16 11.28 -7.25
C LYS A 91 6.52 10.75 -7.69
N ASP A 92 7.21 10.05 -6.80
CA ASP A 92 8.54 9.53 -7.06
C ASP A 92 8.52 8.43 -8.13
N PHE A 93 7.63 7.44 -8.01
CA PHE A 93 7.47 6.39 -9.01
C PHE A 93 7.03 6.95 -10.37
N LYS A 94 6.10 7.93 -10.38
CA LYS A 94 5.71 8.61 -11.62
C LYS A 94 6.90 9.32 -12.29
N LYS A 95 7.75 10.02 -11.51
CA LYS A 95 8.98 10.65 -12.04
C LYS A 95 9.99 9.65 -12.61
N LYS A 96 9.99 8.41 -12.11
CA LYS A 96 10.81 7.31 -12.62
C LYS A 96 10.21 6.64 -13.86
N GLY A 97 9.12 7.16 -14.39
CA GLY A 97 8.47 6.65 -15.60
C GLY A 97 7.60 5.41 -15.34
N PHE A 98 7.26 5.08 -14.11
CA PHE A 98 6.28 4.03 -13.86
C PHE A 98 4.86 4.48 -14.24
N ASN A 99 4.09 3.55 -14.82
CA ASN A 99 2.65 3.64 -14.79
C ASN A 99 2.18 3.53 -13.33
N VAL A 100 1.20 4.29 -12.94
CA VAL A 100 0.75 4.35 -11.55
C VAL A 100 -0.74 4.05 -11.45
N VAL A 101 -1.11 3.17 -10.51
CA VAL A 101 -2.49 2.98 -10.08
C VAL A 101 -2.59 3.38 -8.61
N VAL A 102 -3.54 4.24 -8.25
CA VAL A 102 -3.88 4.53 -6.86
C VAL A 102 -5.27 3.99 -6.57
N ILE A 103 -5.36 3.11 -5.60
CA ILE A 103 -6.60 2.52 -5.13
C ILE A 103 -7.03 3.23 -3.85
N PRO A 104 -8.08 4.07 -3.91
CA PRO A 104 -8.56 4.81 -2.75
C PRO A 104 -9.25 3.89 -1.74
N TYR A 105 -9.22 4.30 -0.50
CA TYR A 105 -9.84 3.56 0.59
C TYR A 105 -11.17 4.17 1.02
N CYS A 106 -12.28 3.69 0.46
CA CYS A 106 -13.64 4.21 0.70
C CYS A 106 -14.59 3.20 1.37
N THR A 107 -14.06 2.08 1.87
CA THR A 107 -14.88 0.97 2.38
C THR A 107 -14.66 0.65 3.86
N SER A 108 -13.73 1.34 4.53
CA SER A 108 -13.44 1.19 5.97
C SER A 108 -13.24 -0.25 6.48
N ASP A 109 -12.83 -1.16 5.61
CA ASP A 109 -12.76 -2.62 5.80
C ASP A 109 -11.39 -3.21 5.47
N ILE A 110 -10.33 -2.38 5.47
CA ILE A 110 -8.96 -2.81 5.12
C ILE A 110 -8.87 -3.37 3.69
N HIS A 111 -9.71 -2.90 2.78
CA HIS A 111 -9.87 -3.42 1.41
C HIS A 111 -10.21 -4.92 1.34
N GLN A 112 -10.87 -5.49 2.38
CA GLN A 112 -11.06 -6.93 2.53
C GLN A 112 -12.50 -7.38 2.51
N GLY A 113 -13.43 -6.48 2.78
CA GLY A 113 -14.83 -6.83 2.94
C GLY A 113 -15.49 -7.21 1.62
N ALA A 114 -16.49 -8.09 1.72
CA ALA A 114 -17.46 -8.39 0.68
C ALA A 114 -18.86 -8.52 1.30
N HIS A 115 -19.12 -7.75 2.36
CA HIS A 115 -20.30 -7.85 3.21
C HIS A 115 -21.05 -6.52 3.28
N THR A 116 -22.36 -6.59 3.37
CA THR A 116 -23.22 -5.43 3.60
C THR A 116 -23.85 -5.55 4.99
N ASN A 117 -23.83 -4.49 5.75
CA ASN A 117 -24.44 -4.43 7.07
C ASN A 117 -25.46 -3.29 7.17
N ILE A 118 -26.26 -3.31 8.24
CA ILE A 118 -27.20 -2.23 8.57
C ILE A 118 -26.65 -1.46 9.76
N VAL A 119 -26.49 -0.16 9.61
CA VAL A 119 -26.10 0.76 10.67
C VAL A 119 -27.11 1.90 10.71
N ASP A 120 -27.82 2.05 11.83
CA ASP A 120 -28.89 3.03 11.99
C ASP A 120 -29.93 2.99 10.86
N GLY A 121 -30.39 1.78 10.50
CA GLY A 121 -31.39 1.57 9.45
C GLY A 121 -30.88 1.78 8.01
N ARG A 122 -29.60 2.12 7.82
CA ARG A 122 -28.99 2.35 6.51
C ARG A 122 -28.05 1.21 6.13
N LYS A 123 -28.06 0.82 4.84
CA LYS A 123 -27.08 -0.12 4.31
C LYS A 123 -25.70 0.54 4.27
N VAL A 124 -24.71 -0.17 4.80
CA VAL A 124 -23.29 0.16 4.71
C VAL A 124 -22.57 -0.98 4.01
N TYR A 125 -21.86 -0.65 2.94
CA TYR A 125 -21.19 -1.63 2.09
C TYR A 125 -19.72 -1.72 2.45
N PHE A 126 -19.30 -2.85 3.00
CA PHE A 126 -17.92 -3.22 3.24
C PHE A 126 -17.43 -4.08 2.08
N HIS A 127 -17.22 -3.47 0.92
CA HIS A 127 -16.96 -4.15 -0.34
C HIS A 127 -15.55 -3.91 -0.89
N GLY A 128 -14.59 -3.63 -0.01
CA GLY A 128 -13.22 -3.34 -0.41
C GLY A 128 -12.55 -4.44 -1.21
N ARG A 129 -12.84 -5.71 -0.90
CA ARG A 129 -12.35 -6.86 -1.69
C ARG A 129 -12.88 -6.83 -3.12
N LYS A 130 -14.17 -6.51 -3.30
CA LYS A 130 -14.81 -6.41 -4.60
C LYS A 130 -14.20 -5.30 -5.46
N ILE A 131 -13.92 -4.15 -4.84
CA ILE A 131 -13.25 -3.04 -5.53
C ILE A 131 -11.88 -3.47 -6.03
N VAL A 132 -11.07 -4.10 -5.18
CA VAL A 132 -9.72 -4.49 -5.57
C VAL A 132 -9.73 -5.60 -6.62
N GLU A 133 -10.61 -6.60 -6.49
CA GLU A 133 -10.76 -7.65 -7.50
C GLU A 133 -11.12 -7.06 -8.86
N ASP A 134 -12.03 -6.08 -8.90
CA ASP A 134 -12.42 -5.42 -10.15
C ASP A 134 -11.27 -4.60 -10.75
N VAL A 135 -10.53 -3.83 -9.94
CA VAL A 135 -9.32 -3.13 -10.39
C VAL A 135 -8.30 -4.09 -10.98
N PHE A 136 -8.06 -5.23 -10.31
CA PHE A 136 -7.13 -6.24 -10.81
C PHE A 136 -7.61 -6.89 -12.10
N ASN A 137 -8.92 -7.10 -12.27
CA ASN A 137 -9.48 -7.62 -13.50
C ASN A 137 -9.32 -6.63 -14.66
N GLN A 138 -9.62 -5.34 -14.44
CA GLN A 138 -9.45 -4.30 -15.44
C GLN A 138 -7.98 -4.10 -15.86
N MET A 139 -7.03 -4.31 -14.94
CA MET A 139 -5.61 -4.06 -15.13
C MET A 139 -4.79 -5.35 -15.36
N ASP A 140 -5.40 -6.54 -15.42
CA ASP A 140 -4.69 -7.83 -15.41
C ASP A 140 -3.71 -7.98 -16.58
N ALA A 141 -4.09 -7.57 -17.78
CA ALA A 141 -3.21 -7.61 -18.96
C ALA A 141 -1.99 -6.70 -18.81
N ASP A 142 -2.19 -5.48 -18.31
CA ASP A 142 -1.13 -4.54 -18.03
C ASP A 142 -0.15 -5.09 -16.97
N PHE A 143 -0.68 -5.65 -15.87
CA PHE A 143 0.14 -6.19 -14.78
C PHE A 143 0.90 -7.46 -15.18
N ARG A 144 0.29 -8.34 -15.99
CA ARG A 144 0.97 -9.55 -16.51
C ARG A 144 2.10 -9.21 -17.47
N SER A 145 1.95 -8.13 -18.23
CA SER A 145 2.95 -7.68 -19.20
C SER A 145 4.04 -6.78 -18.59
N ALA A 146 3.95 -6.47 -17.30
CA ALA A 146 4.88 -5.58 -16.64
C ALA A 146 6.31 -6.15 -16.60
N ASN A 147 7.30 -5.28 -16.82
CA ASN A 147 8.70 -5.60 -16.58
C ASN A 147 9.00 -5.55 -15.07
N ASP A 148 8.65 -4.44 -14.43
CA ASP A 148 8.65 -4.28 -12.98
C ASP A 148 7.22 -4.05 -12.51
N LEU A 149 6.80 -4.81 -11.50
CA LEU A 149 5.49 -4.69 -10.88
C LEU A 149 5.66 -4.52 -9.37
N VAL A 150 5.34 -3.32 -8.88
CA VAL A 150 5.53 -2.93 -7.48
C VAL A 150 4.17 -2.65 -6.84
N PHE A 151 3.85 -3.39 -5.81
CA PHE A 151 2.69 -3.17 -4.96
C PHE A 151 3.13 -2.47 -3.67
N ALA A 152 2.52 -1.38 -3.32
CA ALA A 152 2.81 -0.64 -2.10
C ALA A 152 1.53 -0.26 -1.36
N GLY A 153 1.61 -0.16 -0.05
CA GLY A 153 0.47 0.29 0.74
C GLY A 153 0.89 0.75 2.12
N TYR A 154 0.10 1.63 2.71
CA TYR A 154 0.32 2.08 4.07
C TYR A 154 -0.88 1.77 4.97
N SER A 155 -0.63 1.50 6.25
CA SER A 155 -1.68 1.23 7.26
C SER A 155 -2.68 0.17 6.78
N ALA A 156 -3.95 0.49 6.59
CA ALA A 156 -4.95 -0.44 6.06
C ALA A 156 -4.57 -1.02 4.69
N GLY A 157 -3.97 -0.21 3.80
CA GLY A 157 -3.46 -0.67 2.52
C GLY A 157 -2.27 -1.63 2.64
N ALA A 158 -1.39 -1.40 3.63
CA ALA A 158 -0.31 -2.34 3.95
C ALA A 158 -0.85 -3.68 4.45
N ILE A 159 -1.88 -3.67 5.30
CA ILE A 159 -2.53 -4.89 5.77
C ILE A 159 -3.09 -5.69 4.59
N TRP A 160 -3.70 -5.00 3.62
CA TRP A 160 -4.23 -5.63 2.41
C TRP A 160 -3.16 -6.46 1.67
N LEU A 161 -1.92 -5.97 1.56
CA LEU A 161 -0.83 -6.68 0.86
C LEU A 161 -0.56 -8.06 1.45
N GLY A 162 -0.63 -8.20 2.76
CA GLY A 162 -0.50 -9.48 3.44
C GLY A 162 -1.72 -10.39 3.22
N PHE A 163 -2.92 -9.85 3.39
CA PHE A 163 -4.18 -10.59 3.25
C PHE A 163 -4.37 -11.14 1.83
N ASN A 164 -4.00 -10.37 0.82
CA ASN A 164 -4.21 -10.71 -0.59
C ASN A 164 -2.93 -11.03 -1.34
N SER A 165 -1.91 -11.48 -0.62
CA SER A 165 -0.68 -11.96 -1.23
C SER A 165 -0.90 -13.11 -2.23
N ASP A 166 -2.02 -13.82 -2.14
CA ASP A 166 -2.47 -14.80 -3.13
C ASP A 166 -2.81 -14.18 -4.50
N LEU A 167 -3.36 -12.97 -4.52
CA LEU A 167 -3.59 -12.20 -5.76
C LEU A 167 -2.28 -11.66 -6.34
N ILE A 168 -1.38 -11.21 -5.48
CA ILE A 168 -0.09 -10.64 -5.89
C ILE A 168 0.82 -11.71 -6.49
N LYS A 169 0.90 -12.91 -5.86
CA LYS A 169 1.79 -14.00 -6.27
C LYS A 169 1.52 -14.55 -7.68
N LYS A 170 0.36 -14.26 -8.27
CA LYS A 170 0.04 -14.70 -9.63
C LYS A 170 0.85 -13.99 -10.71
N TYR A 171 1.46 -12.86 -10.37
CA TYR A 171 2.31 -12.09 -11.27
C TYR A 171 3.78 -12.50 -11.17
N LYS A 172 4.53 -12.20 -12.22
CA LYS A 172 5.96 -12.56 -12.29
C LYS A 172 6.77 -11.61 -11.41
N ASN A 173 7.53 -12.17 -10.47
CA ASN A 173 8.48 -11.44 -9.59
C ASN A 173 7.93 -10.13 -8.99
N PRO A 174 6.77 -10.16 -8.33
CA PRO A 174 6.18 -8.96 -7.78
C PRO A 174 7.06 -8.42 -6.64
N LYS A 175 7.25 -7.10 -6.62
CA LYS A 175 7.91 -6.36 -5.54
C LYS A 175 6.85 -5.79 -4.61
N VAL A 176 7.08 -5.81 -3.28
CA VAL A 176 6.09 -5.38 -2.30
C VAL A 176 6.70 -4.41 -1.29
N ILE A 177 6.11 -3.24 -1.11
CA ILE A 177 6.51 -2.23 -0.11
C ILE A 177 5.40 -2.14 0.95
N VAL A 178 5.74 -2.46 2.20
CA VAL A 178 4.79 -2.52 3.32
C VAL A 178 5.10 -1.41 4.31
N ASP A 179 4.25 -0.37 4.37
CA ASP A 179 4.46 0.78 5.24
C ASP A 179 3.54 0.74 6.47
N SER A 180 4.19 0.72 7.64
CA SER A 180 3.56 0.93 8.95
C SER A 180 2.56 -0.13 9.41
N PHE A 181 2.60 -1.33 8.86
CA PHE A 181 1.82 -2.46 9.36
C PHE A 181 2.48 -3.81 9.09
N TRP A 182 3.75 -3.93 9.42
CA TRP A 182 4.46 -5.21 9.41
C TRP A 182 4.30 -5.93 10.76
N LEU A 183 3.94 -7.19 10.75
CA LEU A 183 3.79 -7.97 11.96
C LEU A 183 5.06 -8.81 12.20
N ASP A 184 5.95 -8.28 13.01
CA ASP A 184 7.12 -9.03 13.48
C ASP A 184 6.73 -10.21 14.41
N SER A 185 7.68 -11.10 14.67
CA SER A 185 7.41 -12.33 15.43
C SER A 185 6.93 -12.08 16.87
N GLU A 186 7.42 -11.04 17.55
CA GLU A 186 7.00 -10.70 18.90
C GLU A 186 5.61 -10.06 18.92
N SER A 187 5.36 -9.09 18.06
CA SER A 187 4.04 -8.48 17.91
C SER A 187 2.99 -9.51 17.51
N ARG A 188 3.36 -10.49 16.67
CA ARG A 188 2.49 -11.62 16.34
C ARG A 188 2.18 -12.48 17.55
N ARG A 189 3.18 -12.82 18.37
CA ARG A 189 3.00 -13.61 19.60
C ARG A 189 2.00 -12.95 20.54
N VAL A 190 2.15 -11.66 20.79
CA VAL A 190 1.23 -10.87 21.62
C VAL A 190 -0.18 -10.86 21.04
N ARG A 191 -0.30 -10.78 19.72
CA ARG A 191 -1.58 -10.68 19.01
C ARG A 191 -2.25 -12.03 18.72
N GLN A 192 -1.58 -13.14 18.89
CA GLN A 192 -2.20 -14.47 18.81
C GLN A 192 -3.33 -14.65 19.83
N GLY A 193 -3.30 -13.90 20.95
CA GLY A 193 -4.40 -13.79 21.90
C GLY A 193 -5.65 -13.05 21.42
N TRP A 194 -5.62 -12.46 20.23
CA TRP A 194 -6.73 -11.68 19.63
C TRP A 194 -7.85 -12.55 19.03
N THR A 195 -7.94 -13.81 19.40
CA THR A 195 -9.11 -14.65 19.14
C THR A 195 -10.35 -14.18 19.91
N LYS A 196 -10.18 -13.28 20.87
CA LYS A 196 -11.24 -12.64 21.66
C LYS A 196 -11.08 -11.11 21.56
N GLY A 197 -12.16 -10.38 21.25
CA GLY A 197 -12.13 -8.93 21.25
C GLY A 197 -12.34 -8.29 19.87
N PRO A 198 -11.89 -7.04 19.63
CA PRO A 198 -12.27 -6.23 18.49
C PRO A 198 -12.10 -6.88 17.11
N TRP A 199 -11.16 -7.81 16.96
CA TRP A 199 -10.92 -8.49 15.68
C TRP A 199 -11.96 -9.58 15.37
N VAL A 200 -12.58 -10.20 16.37
CA VAL A 200 -13.71 -11.10 16.17
C VAL A 200 -14.93 -10.30 15.73
N GLU A 201 -15.12 -9.12 16.32
CA GLU A 201 -16.20 -8.22 15.94
C GLU A 201 -16.01 -7.62 14.53
N ILE A 202 -14.78 -7.28 14.16
CA ILE A 202 -14.44 -6.89 12.78
C ILE A 202 -14.87 -7.99 11.79
N ASN A 203 -14.64 -9.26 12.12
CA ASN A 203 -15.03 -10.37 11.27
C ASN A 203 -16.51 -10.35 10.98
N LYS A 204 -17.31 -10.29 12.03
CA LYS A 204 -18.77 -10.33 11.91
C LYS A 204 -19.32 -9.07 11.25
N PHE A 205 -18.78 -7.91 11.64
CA PHE A 205 -19.32 -6.63 11.22
C PHE A 205 -18.89 -6.22 9.82
N VAL A 206 -17.61 -6.47 9.45
CA VAL A 206 -17.00 -5.91 8.25
C VAL A 206 -16.79 -6.97 7.16
N TYR A 207 -16.40 -8.17 7.53
CA TYR A 207 -15.98 -9.16 6.53
C TYR A 207 -17.01 -10.25 6.26
N GLY A 208 -17.97 -10.46 7.15
CA GLY A 208 -18.87 -11.59 7.10
C GLY A 208 -18.15 -12.93 7.34
N ASN A 209 -17.11 -13.23 6.58
CA ASN A 209 -16.28 -14.43 6.73
C ASN A 209 -14.79 -14.14 6.56
N MET A 210 -13.97 -14.78 7.38
CA MET A 210 -12.51 -14.73 7.24
C MET A 210 -12.06 -15.46 5.98
N PRO A 211 -11.11 -14.92 5.21
CA PRO A 211 -10.54 -15.61 4.07
C PRO A 211 -9.97 -16.98 4.49
N LYS A 212 -10.33 -18.05 3.74
CA LYS A 212 -9.93 -19.44 4.05
C LYS A 212 -8.41 -19.60 4.22
N HIS A 213 -7.62 -18.86 3.47
CA HIS A 213 -6.15 -18.90 3.53
C HIS A 213 -5.57 -18.26 4.80
N CYS A 214 -6.38 -17.58 5.63
CA CYS A 214 -5.97 -17.07 6.93
C CYS A 214 -5.98 -18.15 8.05
N LYS A 215 -6.35 -19.39 7.72
CA LYS A 215 -6.33 -20.57 8.63
C LYS A 215 -6.99 -20.31 10.00
N GLY A 216 -8.08 -19.56 10.04
CA GLY A 216 -8.79 -19.22 11.27
C GLY A 216 -8.12 -18.17 12.16
N HIS A 217 -6.94 -17.67 11.80
CA HIS A 217 -6.21 -16.67 12.58
C HIS A 217 -5.91 -15.42 11.77
N TRP A 218 -6.41 -14.28 12.19
CA TRP A 218 -6.14 -12.98 11.54
C TRP A 218 -4.65 -12.69 11.40
N SER A 219 -3.88 -12.97 12.46
CA SER A 219 -2.43 -12.75 12.45
C SER A 219 -1.70 -13.51 11.35
N ALA A 220 -2.28 -14.61 10.84
CA ALA A 220 -1.69 -15.35 9.72
C ALA A 220 -1.77 -14.62 8.37
N CYS A 221 -2.67 -13.63 8.27
CA CYS A 221 -2.87 -12.86 7.05
C CYS A 221 -2.22 -11.49 7.05
N PHE A 222 -1.78 -10.98 8.20
CA PHE A 222 -1.06 -9.71 8.23
C PHE A 222 0.27 -9.79 7.47
N PRO A 223 0.76 -8.66 6.94
CA PRO A 223 2.09 -8.57 6.35
C PRO A 223 3.14 -9.03 7.36
N GLN A 224 3.83 -10.09 7.05
CA GLN A 224 4.86 -10.69 7.87
C GLN A 224 5.74 -11.60 7.05
N ARG A 225 6.96 -11.84 7.53
CA ARG A 225 7.95 -12.68 6.83
C ARG A 225 7.41 -14.04 6.43
N SER A 226 6.79 -14.78 7.38
CA SER A 226 6.25 -16.12 7.12
C SER A 226 5.15 -16.11 6.05
N LYS A 227 4.33 -15.05 5.99
CA LYS A 227 3.28 -14.92 5.00
C LYS A 227 3.83 -14.78 3.59
N PHE A 228 4.77 -13.85 3.37
CA PHE A 228 5.36 -13.65 2.05
C PHE A 228 6.21 -14.84 1.59
N ILE A 229 6.94 -15.51 2.52
CA ILE A 229 7.65 -16.76 2.21
C ILE A 229 6.66 -17.83 1.73
N SER A 230 5.55 -18.06 2.45
CA SER A 230 4.54 -19.07 2.08
C SER A 230 3.90 -18.78 0.72
N MET A 231 3.86 -17.53 0.30
CA MET A 231 3.37 -17.09 -1.00
C MET A 231 4.47 -17.00 -2.07
N LYS A 232 5.72 -17.34 -1.74
CA LYS A 232 6.89 -17.26 -2.63
C LYS A 232 7.14 -15.84 -3.18
N ILE A 233 6.76 -14.79 -2.43
CA ILE A 233 7.08 -13.40 -2.74
C ILE A 233 8.42 -13.09 -2.09
N LYS A 234 9.46 -12.89 -2.92
CA LYS A 234 10.85 -12.75 -2.47
C LYS A 234 11.26 -11.29 -2.25
N HIS A 235 10.73 -10.38 -3.05
CA HIS A 235 11.11 -8.97 -3.04
C HIS A 235 10.15 -8.18 -2.16
N VAL A 236 10.52 -7.98 -0.90
CA VAL A 236 9.71 -7.26 0.10
C VAL A 236 10.55 -6.18 0.76
N PHE A 237 9.98 -4.97 0.86
CA PHE A 237 10.56 -3.83 1.53
C PHE A 237 9.68 -3.41 2.71
N PRO A 238 9.93 -3.91 3.93
CA PRO A 238 9.20 -3.49 5.12
C PRO A 238 9.68 -2.12 5.60
N ILE A 239 8.72 -1.26 5.97
CA ILE A 239 8.97 0.05 6.56
C ILE A 239 8.36 0.09 7.94
N TRP A 240 9.16 0.45 8.92
CA TRP A 240 8.75 0.42 10.32
C TRP A 240 9.28 1.60 11.13
N ASN A 241 8.42 2.12 11.99
CA ASN A 241 8.81 3.07 13.02
C ASN A 241 8.52 2.46 14.41
N ILE A 242 9.52 2.33 15.24
CA ILE A 242 9.39 1.71 16.58
C ILE A 242 8.44 2.47 17.50
N GLY A 243 8.24 3.77 17.28
CA GLY A 243 7.23 4.56 18.00
C GLY A 243 5.81 4.48 17.45
N ASP A 244 5.57 3.62 16.47
CA ASP A 244 4.23 3.39 15.94
C ASP A 244 3.32 2.81 17.04
N PRO A 245 2.16 3.45 17.35
CA PRO A 245 1.25 3.02 18.41
C PRO A 245 0.63 1.63 18.16
N TYR A 246 0.72 1.13 16.93
CA TYR A 246 0.26 -0.21 16.58
C TYR A 246 1.29 -1.31 16.84
N ILE A 247 2.54 -0.96 17.19
CA ILE A 247 3.53 -1.94 17.68
C ILE A 247 3.13 -2.40 19.07
N LYS A 248 3.22 -3.71 19.32
CA LYS A 248 2.86 -4.34 20.60
C LYS A 248 3.90 -5.36 20.99
N GLY A 249 4.15 -5.45 22.30
CA GLY A 249 5.05 -6.45 22.88
C GLY A 249 6.27 -5.85 23.56
N ASP A 250 7.22 -6.68 23.91
CA ASP A 250 8.53 -6.30 24.43
C ASP A 250 9.34 -5.60 23.33
N MET A 251 9.62 -4.31 23.51
CA MET A 251 10.29 -3.50 22.47
C MET A 251 11.68 -4.02 22.12
N ASN A 252 12.41 -4.64 23.04
CA ASN A 252 13.72 -5.20 22.70
C ASN A 252 13.58 -6.42 21.78
N LYS A 253 12.58 -7.28 22.04
CA LYS A 253 12.27 -8.41 21.17
C LYS A 253 11.71 -7.94 19.82
N VAL A 254 10.88 -6.90 19.81
CA VAL A 254 10.38 -6.28 18.58
C VAL A 254 11.54 -5.76 17.73
N ARG A 255 12.46 -4.97 18.31
CA ARG A 255 13.64 -4.47 17.59
C ARG A 255 14.49 -5.60 17.01
N LYS A 256 14.75 -6.66 17.79
CA LYS A 256 15.50 -7.83 17.32
C LYS A 256 14.77 -8.54 16.17
N SER A 257 13.48 -8.73 16.29
CA SER A 257 12.65 -9.37 15.26
C SER A 257 12.66 -8.61 13.94
N ILE A 258 12.48 -7.28 13.99
CA ILE A 258 12.48 -6.43 12.81
C ILE A 258 13.86 -6.43 12.13
N ARG A 259 14.96 -6.38 12.89
CA ARG A 259 16.32 -6.51 12.35
C ARG A 259 16.49 -7.81 11.57
N ASN A 260 15.97 -8.91 12.10
CA ASN A 260 16.05 -10.22 11.44
C ASN A 260 15.24 -10.26 10.14
N ASP A 261 14.08 -9.62 10.13
CA ASP A 261 13.23 -9.56 8.94
C ASP A 261 13.87 -8.68 7.84
N ILE A 262 14.39 -7.50 8.20
CA ILE A 262 15.13 -6.63 7.26
C ILE A 262 16.36 -7.33 6.72
N LYS A 263 17.15 -7.99 7.58
CA LYS A 263 18.33 -8.78 7.15
C LYS A 263 17.94 -9.90 6.20
N PHE A 264 16.81 -10.55 6.42
CA PHE A 264 16.34 -11.64 5.55
C PHE A 264 16.02 -11.17 4.13
N TYR A 265 15.42 -9.98 3.99
CA TYR A 265 15.09 -9.43 2.68
C TYR A 265 16.19 -8.56 2.09
N ASP A 266 17.25 -8.30 2.87
CA ASP A 266 18.31 -7.34 2.56
C ASP A 266 17.77 -5.98 2.11
N ALA A 267 16.61 -5.62 2.65
CA ALA A 267 15.87 -4.41 2.30
C ALA A 267 14.96 -3.97 3.45
N GLY A 268 14.74 -2.66 3.59
CA GLY A 268 13.76 -2.12 4.50
C GLY A 268 14.25 -0.94 5.33
N PHE A 269 13.35 -0.42 6.15
CA PHE A 269 13.61 0.74 6.99
C PHE A 269 12.99 0.55 8.37
N SER A 270 13.80 0.69 9.43
CA SER A 270 13.32 0.67 10.80
C SER A 270 14.12 1.65 11.66
N VAL A 271 13.42 2.57 12.31
CA VAL A 271 14.00 3.57 13.21
C VAL A 271 13.09 3.85 14.41
N ASP A 272 13.65 4.38 15.48
CA ASP A 272 12.85 4.89 16.59
C ASP A 272 12.10 6.19 16.23
N ALA A 273 10.86 6.32 16.73
CA ALA A 273 10.00 7.49 16.49
C ALA A 273 10.65 8.82 16.82
N GLU A 274 11.48 8.85 17.87
CA GLU A 274 12.22 10.03 18.30
C GLU A 274 13.03 10.67 17.15
N LYS A 275 13.56 9.86 16.25
CA LYS A 275 14.35 10.30 15.10
C LYS A 275 13.51 10.98 14.00
N PHE A 276 12.18 10.85 14.08
CA PHE A 276 11.25 11.56 13.21
C PHE A 276 10.69 12.84 13.80
N LYS A 277 11.00 13.18 15.06
CA LYS A 277 10.60 14.47 15.64
C LYS A 277 11.20 15.59 14.81
N VAL A 278 10.33 16.42 14.27
CA VAL A 278 10.70 17.69 13.60
C VAL A 278 9.95 18.78 14.35
N ASP A 279 10.68 19.78 14.84
CA ASP A 279 10.15 21.02 15.41
C ASP A 279 9.18 20.87 16.59
N GLY A 280 9.45 19.92 17.51
CA GLY A 280 8.61 19.75 18.71
C GLY A 280 7.20 19.19 18.45
N SER A 281 6.82 18.99 17.20
CA SER A 281 5.55 18.35 16.88
C SER A 281 5.65 16.83 17.14
N GLN A 282 4.68 16.25 17.83
CA GLN A 282 4.50 14.81 17.88
C GLN A 282 4.16 14.32 16.48
N THR A 283 5.18 14.03 15.69
CA THR A 283 4.94 13.35 14.41
C THR A 283 4.65 11.90 14.73
N TRP A 284 3.40 11.52 14.58
CA TRP A 284 2.98 10.14 14.64
C TRP A 284 3.81 9.35 13.64
N GLY A 285 4.65 8.46 14.14
CA GLY A 285 5.51 7.62 13.30
C GLY A 285 4.78 6.53 12.54
N HIS A 286 3.45 6.64 12.47
CA HIS A 286 2.61 5.80 11.66
C HIS A 286 2.50 6.40 10.27
N VAL A 287 2.86 5.64 9.24
CA VAL A 287 2.89 6.04 7.82
C VAL A 287 4.06 6.96 7.46
N ILE A 288 4.88 6.50 6.56
CA ILE A 288 6.07 7.21 6.06
C ILE A 288 5.93 7.57 4.59
N THR A 289 5.49 6.63 3.75
CA THR A 289 5.47 6.80 2.28
C THR A 289 4.45 7.81 1.78
N ALA A 290 3.39 8.06 2.55
CA ALA A 290 2.32 8.99 2.19
C ALA A 290 2.57 10.43 2.67
N ASN A 291 3.67 10.72 3.36
CA ASN A 291 3.92 12.03 3.95
C ASN A 291 5.39 12.50 3.79
N LYS A 292 5.71 13.67 4.36
CA LYS A 292 7.04 14.29 4.28
C LYS A 292 8.19 13.44 4.83
N HIS A 293 7.90 12.42 5.65
CA HIS A 293 8.94 11.53 6.20
C HIS A 293 9.56 10.62 5.13
N TYR A 294 8.93 10.45 3.98
CA TYR A 294 9.46 9.66 2.87
C TYR A 294 10.83 10.14 2.38
N THR A 295 11.04 11.45 2.38
CA THR A 295 12.29 12.08 1.94
C THR A 295 13.19 12.54 3.09
N LYS A 296 12.70 12.46 4.35
CA LYS A 296 13.49 12.84 5.51
C LYS A 296 14.70 11.92 5.66
N LYS A 297 15.88 12.51 5.80
CA LYS A 297 17.12 11.76 6.02
C LYS A 297 17.35 11.52 7.51
N ILE A 298 17.79 10.30 7.83
CA ILE A 298 18.32 9.89 9.13
C ILE A 298 19.74 9.38 8.85
N ASP A 299 20.74 10.00 9.44
CA ASP A 299 22.15 9.74 9.17
C ASP A 299 22.49 9.73 7.67
N GLY A 300 21.96 10.70 6.94
CA GLY A 300 22.16 10.85 5.49
C GLY A 300 21.26 10.01 4.60
N VAL A 301 20.49 9.05 5.14
CA VAL A 301 19.69 8.07 4.39
C VAL A 301 18.20 8.30 4.58
N SER A 302 17.42 8.27 3.50
CA SER A 302 15.96 8.35 3.54
C SER A 302 15.31 7.05 3.03
N VAL A 303 14.02 6.86 3.36
CA VAL A 303 13.23 5.75 2.80
C VAL A 303 13.23 5.79 1.28
N LYS A 304 13.10 6.99 0.70
CA LYS A 304 13.18 7.19 -0.75
C LYS A 304 14.47 6.62 -1.34
N MET A 305 15.63 6.99 -0.80
CA MET A 305 16.94 6.52 -1.28
C MET A 305 17.07 4.99 -1.19
N LEU A 306 16.59 4.40 -0.09
CA LEU A 306 16.65 2.96 0.09
C LEU A 306 15.76 2.21 -0.91
N ILE A 307 14.56 2.71 -1.17
CA ILE A 307 13.68 2.12 -2.19
C ILE A 307 14.28 2.27 -3.59
N GLU A 308 14.90 3.41 -3.91
CA GLU A 308 15.59 3.62 -5.17
C GLU A 308 16.73 2.62 -5.38
N ASN A 309 17.57 2.45 -4.37
CA ASN A 309 18.66 1.48 -4.41
C ASN A 309 18.14 0.04 -4.52
N TRP A 310 17.09 -0.30 -3.77
CA TRP A 310 16.46 -1.62 -3.83
C TRP A 310 15.85 -1.94 -5.20
N LEU A 311 15.27 -0.95 -5.87
CA LEU A 311 14.71 -1.15 -7.21
C LEU A 311 15.79 -1.36 -8.29
N SER A 312 16.96 -0.76 -8.09
CA SER A 312 18.09 -0.81 -9.04
C SER A 312 19.20 -1.78 -8.65
N ASP A 313 19.03 -2.51 -7.53
CA ASP A 313 20.06 -3.37 -6.93
C ASP A 313 21.39 -2.63 -6.66
N ALA A 314 21.33 -1.33 -6.38
CA ALA A 314 22.47 -0.44 -6.23
C ALA A 314 22.70 -0.02 -4.77
N GLY A 315 23.72 -0.58 -4.13
CA GLY A 315 24.20 -0.12 -2.84
C GLY A 315 23.31 -0.44 -1.63
N GLN A 316 23.28 0.45 -0.64
CA GLN A 316 22.53 0.24 0.60
C GLN A 316 21.02 0.24 0.38
N THR A 317 20.37 -0.86 0.70
CA THR A 317 18.90 -1.04 0.58
C THR A 317 18.18 -1.12 1.92
N ALA A 318 18.92 -1.09 3.02
CA ALA A 318 18.37 -1.21 4.36
C ALA A 318 18.96 -0.19 5.35
N LEU A 319 18.12 0.29 6.28
CA LEU A 319 18.51 1.10 7.43
C LEU A 319 17.81 0.61 8.69
N VAL A 320 18.60 0.33 9.74
CA VAL A 320 18.09 0.01 11.07
C VAL A 320 18.81 0.89 12.09
N LYS A 321 18.06 1.76 12.79
CA LYS A 321 18.58 2.74 13.75
C LYS A 321 17.73 2.78 15.03
N HIS A 322 17.97 1.84 15.93
CA HIS A 322 17.32 1.76 17.25
C HIS A 322 18.12 0.91 18.24
#